data_aba34efe875ad5316429b50ab19f7b4d
#
_entry.id   aba34efe875ad5316429b50ab19f7b4d
#
_cell.length_a   1.000
_cell.length_b   1.000
_cell.length_c   1.000
_cell.angle_alpha   90.00
_cell.angle_beta   90.00
_cell.angle_gamma   90.00
#
_symmetry.space_group_name_H-M   'P 1'
#
loop_
_entity.id
_entity.type
_entity.pdbx_description
1 polymer ?
#
loop_
_entity_poly.entity_id
_entity_poly.type
_entity_poly.pdbx_seq_one_letter_code
_entity_poly.pdbx_strand_id
1 'polypeptide(L)'
;MANLLADGYRASRVDDSGATLAANARRLREARGLSQQQMASLSGIPRPTWASLESGAANPTLAVLSRAAAALQVSIEELIGPPRTAARLFQAAEVRTRRRQGARLRPLLPEALAGLDISRLELEPGGHLNGIPHTPGTREYLTVESGRIELVASGERWQLGPGDSLVFRGDQRHTYRNLDASRPALAISVVCFAGTG
;
A
#
# COMPACT_ATOMS: atom_id res chain seq x y z
N MET A 1 35.77 -3.64 29.60
CA MET A 1 35.47 -3.21 28.23
C MET A 1 33.96 -2.96 28.10
N ALA A 2 33.57 -1.76 28.43
CA ALA A 2 32.18 -1.32 28.44
C ALA A 2 32.12 -0.04 27.62
N ASN A 3 30.99 0.13 26.96
CA ASN A 3 30.51 1.39 26.36
C ASN A 3 31.00 1.75 24.96
N LEU A 4 30.29 1.23 23.97
CA LEU A 4 30.33 1.73 22.58
C LEU A 4 28.98 1.59 21.86
N LEU A 5 27.83 1.69 22.55
CA LEU A 5 26.50 1.64 21.95
C LEU A 5 25.54 2.77 22.41
N ALA A 6 26.08 3.90 22.89
CA ALA A 6 25.22 4.98 23.41
C ALA A 6 25.41 6.35 22.75
N ASP A 7 26.03 6.43 21.56
CA ASP A 7 26.31 7.73 20.93
C ASP A 7 25.84 7.77 19.47
N GLY A 8 24.52 7.71 19.23
CA GLY A 8 23.96 7.79 17.87
C GLY A 8 22.47 8.12 17.78
N TYR A 9 21.78 8.23 18.91
CA TYR A 9 20.37 8.69 18.86
C TYR A 9 20.32 10.20 19.00
N ARG A 10 20.78 10.89 17.97
CA ARG A 10 20.91 12.34 17.97
C ARG A 10 19.56 13.03 17.92
N ALA A 11 19.41 13.99 18.80
CA ALA A 11 18.36 15.01 18.93
C ALA A 11 18.14 15.93 17.69
N SER A 12 18.64 15.59 16.52
CA SER A 12 18.48 16.38 15.28
C SER A 12 17.15 16.19 14.55
N ARG A 13 16.24 15.34 15.06
CA ARG A 13 14.91 15.15 14.45
C ARG A 13 13.78 15.99 15.03
N VAL A 14 14.01 16.64 16.15
CA VAL A 14 12.95 17.44 16.80
C VAL A 14 12.86 18.85 16.22
N ASP A 15 13.97 19.43 15.77
CA ASP A 15 14.02 20.77 15.16
C ASP A 15 13.44 20.83 13.74
N ASP A 16 13.35 19.68 13.03
CA ASP A 16 12.86 19.60 11.65
C ASP A 16 11.33 19.39 11.57
N SER A 17 10.70 18.93 12.65
CA SER A 17 9.27 18.62 12.66
C SER A 17 8.37 19.84 12.56
N GLY A 18 8.79 20.98 13.11
CA GLY A 18 8.07 22.25 13.00
C GLY A 18 8.08 22.80 11.57
N ALA A 19 9.24 22.77 10.92
CA ALA A 19 9.39 23.18 9.53
C ALA A 19 8.61 22.24 8.58
N THR A 20 8.65 20.95 8.85
CA THR A 20 7.91 19.93 8.08
C THR A 20 6.40 20.14 8.21
N LEU A 21 5.90 20.34 9.43
CA LEU A 21 4.49 20.65 9.69
C LEU A 21 4.05 21.91 8.93
N ALA A 22 4.83 22.99 9.00
CA ALA A 22 4.52 24.25 8.32
C ALA A 22 4.45 24.08 6.80
N ALA A 23 5.45 23.42 6.22
CA ALA A 23 5.49 23.12 4.79
C ALA A 23 4.30 22.25 4.34
N ASN A 24 3.97 21.20 5.10
CA ASN A 24 2.85 20.33 4.80
C ASN A 24 1.50 21.05 4.93
N ALA A 25 1.28 21.79 5.99
CA ALA A 25 0.03 22.55 6.20
C ALA A 25 -0.22 23.53 5.04
N ARG A 26 0.81 24.30 4.64
CA ARG A 26 0.73 25.21 3.51
C ARG A 26 0.47 24.47 2.19
N ARG A 27 1.28 23.47 1.87
CA ARG A 27 1.16 22.68 0.63
C ARG A 27 -0.23 22.05 0.50
N LEU A 28 -0.74 21.42 1.57
CA LEU A 28 -2.03 20.77 1.58
C LEU A 28 -3.20 21.75 1.43
N ARG A 29 -3.10 22.95 2.02
CA ARG A 29 -4.07 24.03 1.84
C ARG A 29 -4.09 24.54 0.40
N GLU A 30 -2.90 24.82 -0.13
CA GLU A 30 -2.74 25.36 -1.51
C GLU A 30 -3.21 24.33 -2.56
N ALA A 31 -2.93 23.05 -2.37
CA ALA A 31 -3.43 21.99 -3.23
C ALA A 31 -4.97 21.91 -3.29
N ARG A 32 -5.67 22.48 -2.29
CA ARG A 32 -7.14 22.60 -2.24
C ARG A 32 -7.66 23.95 -2.73
N GLY A 33 -6.77 24.84 -3.17
CA GLY A 33 -7.13 26.19 -3.63
C GLY A 33 -7.66 27.09 -2.52
N LEU A 34 -7.40 26.78 -1.23
CA LEU A 34 -7.95 27.52 -0.11
C LEU A 34 -7.00 28.63 0.36
N SER A 35 -7.56 29.80 0.70
CA SER A 35 -6.84 30.85 1.43
C SER A 35 -6.67 30.46 2.91
N GLN A 36 -5.73 31.10 3.61
CA GLN A 36 -5.57 30.91 5.06
C GLN A 36 -6.84 31.25 5.84
N GLN A 37 -7.60 32.25 5.39
CA GLN A 37 -8.87 32.63 6.01
C GLN A 37 -9.93 31.53 5.86
N GLN A 38 -10.06 30.99 4.68
CA GLN A 38 -10.99 29.87 4.43
C GLN A 38 -10.60 28.63 5.22
N MET A 39 -9.32 28.32 5.28
CA MET A 39 -8.82 27.17 6.05
C MET A 39 -9.01 27.35 7.56
N ALA A 40 -8.80 28.57 8.08
CA ALA A 40 -9.09 28.92 9.47
C ALA A 40 -10.57 28.68 9.81
N SER A 41 -11.47 29.16 8.94
CA SER A 41 -12.91 28.93 9.10
C SER A 41 -13.28 27.45 9.06
N LEU A 42 -12.72 26.69 8.10
CA LEU A 42 -12.98 25.26 7.94
C LEU A 42 -12.49 24.42 9.13
N SER A 43 -11.31 24.77 9.66
CA SER A 43 -10.68 24.04 10.76
C SER A 43 -11.15 24.47 12.15
N GLY A 44 -11.85 25.60 12.26
CA GLY A 44 -12.16 26.25 13.54
C GLY A 44 -10.92 26.76 14.29
N ILE A 45 -9.78 26.90 13.61
CA ILE A 45 -8.52 27.42 14.14
C ILE A 45 -8.48 28.93 13.82
N PRO A 46 -8.21 29.84 14.80
CA PRO A 46 -8.08 31.26 14.51
C PRO A 46 -7.05 31.52 13.40
N ARG A 47 -7.36 32.45 12.48
CA ARG A 47 -6.47 32.78 11.35
C ARG A 47 -5.02 33.10 11.77
N PRO A 48 -4.76 33.89 12.85
CA PRO A 48 -3.38 34.11 13.29
C PRO A 48 -2.65 32.84 13.70
N THR A 49 -3.37 31.92 14.36
CA THR A 49 -2.83 30.63 14.75
C THR A 49 -2.53 29.77 13.54
N TRP A 50 -3.43 29.77 12.52
CA TRP A 50 -3.19 29.07 11.25
C TRP A 50 -1.96 29.66 10.54
N ALA A 51 -1.85 30.97 10.45
CA ALA A 51 -0.68 31.64 9.85
C ALA A 51 0.62 31.31 10.57
N SER A 52 0.61 31.26 11.91
CA SER A 52 1.77 30.85 12.71
C SER A 52 2.12 29.38 12.46
N LEU A 53 1.13 28.52 12.26
CA LEU A 53 1.35 27.11 11.94
C LEU A 53 2.06 26.97 10.59
N GLU A 54 1.63 27.69 9.56
CA GLU A 54 2.24 27.65 8.22
C GLU A 54 3.60 28.37 8.14
N SER A 55 3.92 29.25 9.09
CA SER A 55 5.22 29.91 9.16
C SER A 55 6.28 29.11 9.94
N GLY A 56 5.88 28.04 10.62
CA GLY A 56 6.75 27.29 11.50
C GLY A 56 7.01 27.93 12.87
N ALA A 57 6.37 29.06 13.15
CA ALA A 57 6.53 29.78 14.42
C ALA A 57 5.66 29.19 15.56
N ALA A 58 4.73 28.29 15.23
CA ALA A 58 3.83 27.71 16.21
C ALA A 58 4.40 26.41 16.82
N ASN A 59 4.16 26.25 18.12
CA ASN A 59 4.21 24.96 18.79
C ASN A 59 2.76 24.53 19.09
N PRO A 60 2.07 23.87 18.13
CA PRO A 60 0.67 23.58 18.25
C PRO A 60 0.38 22.48 19.27
N THR A 61 -0.71 22.63 20.00
CA THR A 61 -1.22 21.57 20.86
C THR A 61 -1.77 20.40 20.00
N LEU A 62 -1.90 19.22 20.58
CA LEU A 62 -2.52 18.07 19.92
C LEU A 62 -3.93 18.39 19.40
N ALA A 63 -4.71 19.18 20.14
CA ALA A 63 -6.04 19.60 19.72
C ALA A 63 -6.03 20.48 18.46
N VAL A 64 -5.02 21.33 18.30
CA VAL A 64 -4.83 22.15 17.08
C VAL A 64 -4.41 21.26 15.92
N LEU A 65 -3.45 20.34 16.15
CA LEU A 65 -3.02 19.37 15.12
C LEU A 65 -4.17 18.49 14.64
N SER A 66 -4.99 17.96 15.55
CA SER A 66 -6.15 17.14 15.20
C SER A 66 -7.17 17.90 14.34
N ARG A 67 -7.46 19.17 14.69
CA ARG A 67 -8.37 20.01 13.88
C ARG A 67 -7.78 20.37 12.53
N ALA A 68 -6.49 20.64 12.46
CA ALA A 68 -5.81 20.93 11.20
C ALA A 68 -5.81 19.69 10.28
N ALA A 69 -5.45 18.53 10.81
CA ALA A 69 -5.43 17.26 10.07
C ALA A 69 -6.84 16.90 9.55
N ALA A 70 -7.88 17.00 10.40
CA ALA A 70 -9.26 16.74 10.00
C ALA A 70 -9.74 17.69 8.89
N ALA A 71 -9.47 18.99 9.00
CA ALA A 71 -9.85 19.97 7.99
C ALA A 71 -9.08 19.79 6.67
N LEU A 72 -7.84 19.31 6.75
CA LEU A 72 -7.03 18.95 5.60
C LEU A 72 -7.30 17.51 5.10
N GLN A 73 -8.17 16.75 5.76
CA GLN A 73 -8.48 15.36 5.41
C GLN A 73 -7.24 14.46 5.28
N VAL A 74 -6.31 14.59 6.22
CA VAL A 74 -5.09 13.81 6.32
C VAL A 74 -4.92 13.27 7.74
N SER A 75 -4.03 12.30 7.93
CA SER A 75 -3.66 11.87 9.28
C SER A 75 -2.71 12.88 9.95
N ILE A 76 -2.63 12.84 11.28
CA ILE A 76 -1.66 13.68 12.02
C ILE A 76 -0.23 13.30 11.58
N GLU A 77 0.04 12.00 11.38
CA GLU A 77 1.34 11.50 10.93
C GLU A 77 1.72 12.06 9.55
N GLU A 78 0.75 12.19 8.64
CA GLU A 78 0.98 12.81 7.33
C GLU A 78 1.22 14.31 7.45
N LEU A 79 0.56 14.97 8.40
CA LEU A 79 0.73 16.39 8.62
C LEU A 79 2.09 16.76 9.21
N ILE A 80 2.61 15.93 10.14
CA ILE A 80 3.90 16.19 10.83
C ILE A 80 5.08 15.41 10.22
N GLY A 81 4.82 14.42 9.40
CA GLY A 81 5.85 13.58 8.79
C GLY A 81 6.49 14.18 7.55
N PRO A 82 7.61 13.65 7.09
CA PRO A 82 8.22 14.10 5.84
C PRO A 82 7.22 13.98 4.70
N PRO A 83 7.25 14.91 3.71
CA PRO A 83 6.37 14.84 2.57
C PRO A 83 6.49 13.46 1.91
N ARG A 84 5.39 12.72 1.84
CA ARG A 84 5.38 11.51 1.01
C ARG A 84 5.57 11.95 -0.43
N THR A 85 6.55 11.42 -1.08
CA THR A 85 6.74 11.63 -2.53
C THR A 85 5.43 11.28 -3.22
N ALA A 86 4.86 12.23 -3.96
CA ALA A 86 3.57 12.06 -4.64
C ALA A 86 3.59 10.89 -5.66
N ALA A 87 4.80 10.50 -6.12
CA ALA A 87 5.02 9.34 -6.97
C ALA A 87 6.45 8.81 -6.77
N ARG A 88 6.58 7.49 -6.80
CA ARG A 88 7.87 6.79 -6.83
C ARG A 88 7.86 5.77 -7.95
N LEU A 89 8.85 5.86 -8.82
CA LEU A 89 9.08 4.86 -9.84
C LEU A 89 9.91 3.72 -9.27
N PHE A 90 9.41 2.50 -9.40
CA PHE A 90 10.16 1.28 -9.14
C PHE A 90 10.57 0.65 -10.47
N GLN A 91 11.86 0.54 -10.70
CA GLN A 91 12.39 -0.13 -11.90
C GLN A 91 12.04 -1.63 -11.85
N ALA A 92 11.83 -2.24 -13.01
CA ALA A 92 11.49 -3.67 -13.09
C ALA A 92 12.51 -4.58 -12.38
N ALA A 93 13.78 -4.19 -12.39
CA ALA A 93 14.88 -4.92 -11.76
C ALA A 93 14.84 -4.84 -10.20
N GLU A 94 14.20 -3.83 -9.63
CA GLU A 94 14.08 -3.66 -8.18
C GLU A 94 13.01 -4.56 -7.58
N VAL A 95 12.03 -4.99 -8.39
CA VAL A 95 10.92 -5.82 -7.95
C VAL A 95 11.31 -7.29 -8.05
N ARG A 96 11.55 -7.93 -6.91
CA ARG A 96 11.98 -9.33 -6.85
C ARG A 96 10.84 -10.27 -7.25
N THR A 97 11.07 -11.04 -8.31
CA THR A 97 10.19 -12.14 -8.71
C THR A 97 10.52 -13.39 -7.91
N ARG A 98 9.50 -14.05 -7.35
CA ARG A 98 9.61 -15.33 -6.66
C ARG A 98 9.31 -16.45 -7.63
N ARG A 99 10.11 -17.53 -7.60
CA ARG A 99 9.85 -18.77 -8.36
C ARG A 99 9.46 -19.88 -7.41
N ARG A 100 8.41 -20.62 -7.76
CA ARG A 100 7.93 -21.76 -6.99
C ARG A 100 7.15 -22.72 -7.89
N GLN A 101 7.51 -24.00 -7.89
CA GLN A 101 6.74 -25.11 -8.52
C GLN A 101 6.33 -24.86 -9.98
N GLY A 102 7.21 -24.34 -10.83
CA GLY A 102 6.86 -24.04 -12.24
C GLY A 102 6.04 -22.77 -12.43
N ALA A 103 6.02 -21.90 -11.41
CA ALA A 103 5.38 -20.60 -11.43
C ALA A 103 6.36 -19.50 -11.09
N ARG A 104 6.10 -18.32 -11.65
CA ARG A 104 6.75 -17.04 -11.29
C ARG A 104 5.70 -16.10 -10.75
N LEU A 105 5.94 -15.56 -9.56
CA LEU A 105 5.09 -14.55 -8.94
C LEU A 105 5.89 -13.24 -8.83
N ARG A 106 5.39 -12.21 -9.49
CA ARG A 106 5.95 -10.88 -9.44
C ARG A 106 4.97 -9.95 -8.73
N PRO A 107 5.32 -9.39 -7.56
CA PRO A 107 4.50 -8.37 -6.92
C PRO A 107 4.27 -7.18 -7.86
N LEU A 108 3.04 -6.69 -7.89
CA LEU A 108 2.65 -5.46 -8.59
C LEU A 108 2.56 -4.27 -7.64
N LEU A 109 2.52 -4.54 -6.33
CA LEU A 109 2.70 -3.56 -5.29
C LEU A 109 4.14 -3.67 -4.77
N PRO A 110 5.05 -2.76 -5.17
CA PRO A 110 6.45 -2.81 -4.71
C PRO A 110 6.58 -2.46 -3.22
N GLU A 111 5.62 -1.74 -2.66
CA GLU A 111 5.48 -1.46 -1.24
C GLU A 111 4.29 -2.25 -0.69
N ALA A 112 4.50 -2.87 0.50
CA ALA A 112 3.44 -3.63 1.14
C ALA A 112 2.27 -2.72 1.56
N LEU A 113 1.06 -3.10 1.16
CA LEU A 113 -0.17 -2.52 1.69
C LEU A 113 -0.80 -3.50 2.68
N ALA A 114 -1.21 -2.98 3.84
CA ALA A 114 -1.91 -3.81 4.82
C ALA A 114 -3.21 -4.36 4.21
N GLY A 115 -3.40 -5.65 4.35
CA GLY A 115 -4.61 -6.33 3.88
C GLY A 115 -4.69 -6.60 2.37
N LEU A 116 -3.65 -6.29 1.58
CA LEU A 116 -3.70 -6.45 0.12
C LEU A 116 -2.37 -6.97 -0.43
N ASP A 117 -2.42 -8.02 -1.25
CA ASP A 117 -1.33 -8.46 -2.13
C ASP A 117 -1.84 -8.52 -3.56
N ILE A 118 -1.09 -7.95 -4.51
CA ILE A 118 -1.38 -8.04 -5.93
C ILE A 118 -0.12 -8.54 -6.62
N SER A 119 -0.25 -9.68 -7.30
CA SER A 119 0.87 -10.32 -7.97
C SER A 119 0.50 -10.74 -9.39
N ARG A 120 1.44 -10.60 -10.31
CA ARG A 120 1.36 -11.26 -11.61
C ARG A 120 1.87 -12.68 -11.46
N LEU A 121 1.00 -13.63 -11.77
CA LEU A 121 1.28 -15.05 -11.83
C LEU A 121 1.59 -15.46 -13.27
N GLU A 122 2.76 -16.03 -13.49
CA GLU A 122 3.14 -16.70 -14.73
C GLU A 122 3.33 -18.19 -14.44
N LEU A 123 2.56 -19.03 -15.09
CA LEU A 123 2.70 -20.48 -15.05
C LEU A 123 3.46 -20.95 -16.30
N GLU A 124 4.55 -21.66 -16.12
CA GLU A 124 5.31 -22.29 -17.21
C GLU A 124 4.42 -23.26 -17.99
N PRO A 125 4.79 -23.67 -19.21
CA PRO A 125 4.04 -24.69 -19.96
C PRO A 125 3.81 -25.95 -19.13
N GLY A 126 2.56 -26.36 -18.96
CA GLY A 126 2.17 -27.48 -18.08
C GLY A 126 2.46 -27.27 -16.59
N GLY A 127 2.96 -26.10 -16.21
CA GLY A 127 3.33 -25.75 -14.84
C GLY A 127 2.13 -25.70 -13.90
N HIS A 128 2.42 -25.86 -12.62
CA HIS A 128 1.41 -25.74 -11.56
C HIS A 128 1.95 -24.97 -10.36
N LEU A 129 1.05 -24.47 -9.54
CA LEU A 129 1.35 -23.83 -8.28
C LEU A 129 0.32 -24.26 -7.22
N ASN A 130 0.81 -24.78 -6.10
CA ASN A 130 -0.03 -24.99 -4.93
C ASN A 130 -0.08 -23.67 -4.13
N GLY A 131 -1.26 -23.08 -4.04
CA GLY A 131 -1.50 -21.91 -3.21
C GLY A 131 -1.30 -22.24 -1.72
N ILE A 132 -0.94 -21.23 -0.95
CA ILE A 132 -0.84 -21.35 0.50
C ILE A 132 -2.15 -20.81 1.09
N PRO A 133 -2.89 -21.62 1.87
CA PRO A 133 -4.05 -21.09 2.58
C PRO A 133 -3.69 -19.87 3.43
N HIS A 134 -4.44 -18.81 3.27
CA HIS A 134 -4.29 -17.56 4.01
C HIS A 134 -5.10 -17.59 5.32
N THR A 135 -5.11 -16.48 6.04
CA THR A 135 -5.93 -16.31 7.24
C THR A 135 -7.43 -16.45 6.94
N PRO A 136 -8.25 -16.96 7.88
CA PRO A 136 -9.69 -17.06 7.68
C PRO A 136 -10.33 -15.75 7.24
N GLY A 137 -11.28 -15.83 6.30
CA GLY A 137 -11.95 -14.66 5.73
C GLY A 137 -11.23 -14.00 4.55
N THR A 138 -10.03 -14.46 4.19
CA THR A 138 -9.31 -13.97 3.00
C THR A 138 -10.07 -14.34 1.73
N ARG A 139 -10.15 -13.38 0.80
CA ARG A 139 -10.65 -13.59 -0.55
C ARG A 139 -9.53 -13.43 -1.55
N GLU A 140 -9.53 -14.30 -2.56
CA GLU A 140 -8.65 -14.21 -3.70
C GLU A 140 -9.44 -14.03 -4.99
N TYR A 141 -8.87 -13.22 -5.88
CA TYR A 141 -9.37 -12.98 -7.22
C TYR A 141 -8.26 -13.39 -8.20
N LEU A 142 -8.61 -14.15 -9.21
CA LEU A 142 -7.71 -14.52 -10.29
C LEU A 142 -8.31 -14.03 -11.60
N THR A 143 -7.58 -13.18 -12.33
CA THR A 143 -7.96 -12.74 -13.68
C THR A 143 -6.92 -13.22 -14.68
N VAL A 144 -7.32 -14.01 -15.66
CA VAL A 144 -6.40 -14.55 -16.68
C VAL A 144 -6.16 -13.50 -17.77
N GLU A 145 -4.89 -13.17 -18.01
CA GLU A 145 -4.46 -12.27 -19.09
C GLU A 145 -4.24 -13.03 -20.40
N SER A 146 -3.59 -14.20 -20.33
CA SER A 146 -3.32 -15.05 -21.49
C SER A 146 -3.15 -16.52 -21.12
N GLY A 147 -3.35 -17.42 -22.08
CA GLY A 147 -3.34 -18.86 -21.87
C GLY A 147 -4.62 -19.38 -21.24
N ARG A 148 -4.58 -20.56 -20.66
CA ARG A 148 -5.70 -21.20 -19.95
C ARG A 148 -5.23 -21.76 -18.62
N ILE A 149 -5.91 -21.41 -17.57
CA ILE A 149 -5.59 -21.83 -16.21
C ILE A 149 -6.74 -22.67 -15.64
N GLU A 150 -6.42 -23.84 -15.15
CA GLU A 150 -7.30 -24.59 -14.27
C GLU A 150 -7.03 -24.17 -12.83
N LEU A 151 -8.07 -23.75 -12.12
CA LEU A 151 -8.02 -23.53 -10.68
C LEU A 151 -8.88 -24.56 -9.99
N VAL A 152 -8.31 -25.21 -8.97
CA VAL A 152 -9.03 -26.11 -8.07
C VAL A 152 -9.02 -25.51 -6.68
N ALA A 153 -10.20 -25.29 -6.11
CA ALA A 153 -10.36 -24.83 -4.73
C ALA A 153 -11.60 -25.49 -4.11
N SER A 154 -11.54 -25.85 -2.85
CA SER A 154 -12.67 -26.47 -2.13
C SER A 154 -13.26 -27.72 -2.79
N GLY A 155 -12.46 -28.45 -3.55
CA GLY A 155 -12.91 -29.62 -4.32
C GLY A 155 -13.60 -29.32 -5.64
N GLU A 156 -13.84 -28.06 -5.95
CA GLU A 156 -14.41 -27.62 -7.23
C GLU A 156 -13.29 -27.22 -8.20
N ARG A 157 -13.61 -27.31 -9.50
CA ARG A 157 -12.65 -27.10 -10.59
C ARG A 157 -13.21 -26.12 -11.62
N TRP A 158 -12.44 -25.09 -11.94
CA TRP A 158 -12.77 -24.11 -12.95
C TRP A 158 -11.67 -24.01 -13.99
N GLN A 159 -12.04 -23.82 -15.24
CA GLN A 159 -11.13 -23.53 -16.34
C GLN A 159 -11.38 -22.08 -16.78
N LEU A 160 -10.35 -21.27 -16.73
CA LEU A 160 -10.39 -19.86 -17.07
C LEU A 160 -9.56 -19.60 -18.33
N GLY A 161 -10.15 -18.84 -19.26
CA GLY A 161 -9.48 -18.27 -20.43
C GLY A 161 -9.19 -16.79 -20.27
N PRO A 162 -8.57 -16.17 -21.28
CA PRO A 162 -8.26 -14.74 -21.26
C PRO A 162 -9.49 -13.88 -21.03
N GLY A 163 -9.42 -12.95 -20.06
CA GLY A 163 -10.50 -12.07 -19.63
C GLY A 163 -11.40 -12.65 -18.54
N ASP A 164 -11.35 -13.97 -18.29
CA ASP A 164 -12.15 -14.57 -17.22
C ASP A 164 -11.57 -14.18 -15.85
N SER A 165 -12.49 -13.97 -14.91
CA SER A 165 -12.16 -13.69 -13.51
C SER A 165 -12.91 -14.63 -12.58
N LEU A 166 -12.22 -15.16 -11.59
CA LEU A 166 -12.79 -16.00 -10.55
C LEU A 166 -12.48 -15.40 -9.18
N VAL A 167 -13.49 -15.38 -8.30
CA VAL A 167 -13.32 -15.08 -6.88
C VAL A 167 -13.53 -16.33 -6.05
N PHE A 168 -12.65 -16.59 -5.08
CA PHE A 168 -12.73 -17.76 -4.21
C PHE A 168 -12.19 -17.44 -2.81
N ARG A 169 -12.41 -18.34 -1.88
CA ARG A 169 -11.90 -18.25 -0.52
C ARG A 169 -10.42 -18.62 -0.49
N GLY A 170 -9.57 -17.65 -0.17
CA GLY A 170 -8.12 -17.84 -0.10
C GLY A 170 -7.65 -18.57 1.16
N ASP A 171 -8.51 -18.77 2.15
CA ASP A 171 -8.21 -19.51 3.37
C ASP A 171 -8.28 -21.05 3.20
N GLN A 172 -8.50 -21.54 1.99
CA GLN A 172 -8.60 -22.96 1.65
C GLN A 172 -7.43 -23.40 0.79
N ARG A 173 -7.21 -24.72 0.73
CA ARG A 173 -6.26 -25.30 -0.23
C ARG A 173 -6.77 -25.05 -1.64
N HIS A 174 -5.90 -24.53 -2.48
CA HIS A 174 -6.18 -24.28 -3.88
C HIS A 174 -4.93 -24.52 -4.74
N THR A 175 -5.13 -24.81 -6.01
CA THR A 175 -4.04 -25.06 -6.96
C THR A 175 -4.35 -24.40 -8.29
N TYR A 176 -3.32 -23.90 -8.93
CA TYR A 176 -3.35 -23.36 -10.28
C TYR A 176 -2.57 -24.27 -11.21
N ARG A 177 -3.08 -24.54 -12.39
CA ARG A 177 -2.41 -25.35 -13.41
C ARG A 177 -2.56 -24.70 -14.77
N ASN A 178 -1.46 -24.58 -15.51
CA ASN A 178 -1.49 -24.21 -16.92
C ASN A 178 -1.92 -25.43 -17.75
N LEU A 179 -3.00 -25.28 -18.51
CA LEU A 179 -3.52 -26.35 -19.36
C LEU A 179 -2.79 -26.46 -20.70
N ASP A 180 -1.96 -25.48 -21.07
CA ASP A 180 -1.15 -25.49 -22.28
C ASP A 180 0.25 -26.04 -21.96
N ALA A 181 0.65 -27.11 -22.65
CA ALA A 181 1.94 -27.75 -22.48
C ALA A 181 3.08 -27.05 -23.26
N SER A 182 2.75 -26.07 -24.10
CA SER A 182 3.70 -25.42 -25.01
C SER A 182 3.89 -23.94 -24.74
N ARG A 183 2.91 -23.27 -24.14
CA ARG A 183 2.91 -21.82 -23.90
C ARG A 183 2.66 -21.50 -22.43
N PRO A 184 3.29 -20.42 -21.90
CA PRO A 184 2.99 -19.97 -20.55
C PRO A 184 1.57 -19.42 -20.46
N ALA A 185 1.00 -19.46 -19.26
CA ALA A 185 -0.23 -18.77 -18.91
C ALA A 185 0.06 -17.65 -17.94
N LEU A 186 -0.62 -16.51 -18.13
CA LEU A 186 -0.44 -15.30 -17.34
C LEU A 186 -1.76 -14.90 -16.68
N ALA A 187 -1.70 -14.54 -15.42
CA ALA A 187 -2.84 -14.05 -14.66
C ALA A 187 -2.43 -12.97 -13.64
N ILE A 188 -3.38 -12.17 -13.22
CA ILE A 188 -3.28 -11.30 -12.05
C ILE A 188 -3.98 -12.00 -10.88
N SER A 189 -3.26 -12.15 -9.78
CA SER A 189 -3.79 -12.62 -8.50
C SER A 189 -3.89 -11.44 -7.54
N VAL A 190 -5.07 -11.26 -6.94
CA VAL A 190 -5.33 -10.27 -5.91
C VAL A 190 -5.78 -10.98 -4.65
N VAL A 191 -5.06 -10.80 -3.56
CA VAL A 191 -5.36 -11.38 -2.25
C VAL A 191 -5.80 -10.27 -1.32
N CYS A 192 -7.06 -10.33 -0.88
CA CYS A 192 -7.63 -9.42 0.10
C CYS A 192 -7.69 -10.14 1.46
N PHE A 193 -6.77 -9.83 2.36
CA PHE A 193 -6.74 -10.40 3.69
C PHE A 193 -7.88 -9.82 4.53
N ALA A 194 -8.54 -10.68 5.31
CA ALA A 194 -9.47 -10.18 6.32
C ALA A 194 -8.72 -9.29 7.30
N GLY A 195 -9.27 -8.11 7.59
CA GLY A 195 -8.71 -7.23 8.60
C GLY A 195 -8.65 -7.97 9.94
N THR A 196 -7.53 -7.90 10.63
CA THR A 196 -7.49 -8.25 12.06
C THR A 196 -8.29 -7.17 12.77
N GLY A 197 -9.56 -7.50 13.09
CA GLY A 197 -10.41 -6.68 13.94
C GLY A 197 -9.81 -6.51 15.35
#